data_f0063eed8a7045df24850decb1b8c5f7
#
_entry.id   f0063eed8a7045df24850decb1b8c5f7
#
_cell.length_a   1.000
_cell.length_b   1.000
_cell.length_c   1.000
_cell.angle_alpha   90.00
_cell.angle_beta   90.00
_cell.angle_gamma   90.00
#
_symmetry.space_group_name_H-M   'P 1'
#
loop_
_entity.id
_entity.type
_entity.pdbx_description
1 polymer ?
#
loop_
_entity_poly.entity_id
_entity_poly.type
_entity_poly.pdbx_seq_one_letter_code
_entity_poly.pdbx_strand_id
1 'polypeptide(L)'
;MSHPPRILLLGKNGQVGWELQRSLAPLGELIALDRHPCPNPLDPHAPRLCGDLADLEALARTVQQLRPQVIVNAAAYTAVDKAES
;
A
#
# COMPACT_ATOMS: atom_id res chain seq x y z
N MET A 1 9.41 -6.48 -23.70
CA MET A 1 9.41 -5.25 -22.94
C MET A 1 8.88 -5.50 -21.54
N SER A 2 9.57 -4.96 -20.56
CA SER A 2 9.15 -5.13 -19.19
C SER A 2 8.17 -4.05 -18.80
N HIS A 3 7.16 -4.44 -18.03
CA HIS A 3 6.24 -3.50 -17.43
C HIS A 3 6.86 -2.96 -16.15
N PRO A 4 6.54 -1.71 -15.78
CA PRO A 4 7.01 -1.21 -14.50
C PRO A 4 6.45 -2.06 -13.36
N PRO A 5 7.20 -2.25 -12.29
CA PRO A 5 6.72 -3.05 -11.17
C PRO A 5 5.53 -2.38 -10.51
N ARG A 6 4.60 -3.20 -10.04
CA ARG A 6 3.49 -2.70 -9.24
C ARG A 6 3.90 -2.69 -7.78
N ILE A 7 3.82 -1.52 -7.18
CA ILE A 7 4.27 -1.31 -5.80
C ILE A 7 3.06 -0.98 -4.95
N LEU A 8 2.84 -1.77 -3.90
CA LEU A 8 1.78 -1.51 -2.95
C LEU A 8 2.39 -0.88 -1.70
N LEU A 9 1.96 0.32 -1.39
CA LEU A 9 2.40 1.03 -0.20
C LEU A 9 1.28 1.05 0.83
N LEU A 10 1.57 0.53 2.01
CA LEU A 10 0.63 0.51 3.12
C LEU A 10 1.00 1.59 4.12
N GLY A 11 0.00 2.22 4.72
CA GLY A 11 0.25 3.28 5.67
C GLY A 11 0.70 4.56 5.02
N LYS A 12 -0.02 5.00 3.99
CA LYS A 12 0.36 6.18 3.22
C LYS A 12 0.27 7.47 4.02
N ASN A 13 -0.51 7.47 5.08
CA ASN A 13 -0.65 8.63 5.94
C ASN A 13 0.54 8.73 6.88
N GLY A 14 0.91 9.96 7.21
CA GLY A 14 2.07 10.19 8.02
C GLY A 14 3.27 10.59 7.18
N GLN A 15 4.32 11.02 7.85
CA GLN A 15 5.46 11.60 7.18
C GLN A 15 6.24 10.58 6.35
N VAL A 16 6.49 9.41 6.90
CA VAL A 16 7.24 8.37 6.19
C VAL A 16 6.46 7.89 4.98
N GLY A 17 5.17 7.64 5.15
CA GLY A 17 4.34 7.20 4.03
C GLY A 17 4.29 8.23 2.91
N TRP A 18 4.18 9.49 3.28
CA TRP A 18 4.13 10.56 2.28
C TRP A 18 5.42 10.66 1.49
N GLU A 19 6.56 10.57 2.18
CA GLU A 19 7.85 10.60 1.50
C GLU A 19 8.07 9.39 0.61
N LEU A 20 7.63 8.21 1.06
CA LEU A 20 7.74 7.01 0.26
C LEU A 20 6.89 7.09 -1.01
N GLN A 21 5.74 7.73 -0.96
CA GLN A 21 4.95 7.92 -2.17
C GLN A 21 5.74 8.69 -3.21
N ARG A 22 6.45 9.72 -2.80
CA ARG A 22 7.26 10.51 -3.71
C ARG A 22 8.46 9.73 -4.23
N SER A 23 9.07 8.95 -3.37
CA SER A 23 10.26 8.18 -3.75
C SER A 23 9.93 6.98 -4.64
N LEU A 24 8.80 6.34 -4.40
CA LEU A 24 8.44 5.12 -5.10
C LEU A 24 7.68 5.37 -6.41
N ALA A 25 6.99 6.50 -6.52
CA ALA A 25 6.18 6.77 -7.69
C ALA A 25 6.94 6.66 -9.01
N PRO A 26 8.16 7.19 -9.13
CA PRO A 26 8.89 7.08 -10.40
C PRO A 26 9.46 5.68 -10.66
N LEU A 27 9.43 4.79 -9.65
CA LEU A 27 10.01 3.45 -9.80
C LEU A 27 9.06 2.47 -10.46
N GLY A 28 7.76 2.75 -10.45
CA GLY A 28 6.80 1.85 -11.03
C GLY A 28 5.38 2.33 -10.82
N GLU A 29 4.43 1.40 -10.93
CA GLU A 29 3.03 1.68 -10.71
C GLU A 29 2.74 1.64 -9.20
N LEU A 30 2.61 2.80 -8.60
CA LEU A 30 2.44 2.90 -7.16
C LEU A 30 0.96 2.96 -6.79
N ILE A 31 0.56 2.09 -5.89
CA ILE A 31 -0.77 2.11 -5.29
C ILE A 31 -0.58 2.30 -3.80
N ALA A 32 -0.98 3.45 -3.29
CA ALA A 32 -0.81 3.79 -1.88
C ALA A 32 -2.13 3.67 -1.15
N LEU A 33 -2.13 2.95 -0.05
CA LEU A 33 -3.33 2.69 0.73
C LEU A 33 -3.12 3.06 2.19
N ASP A 34 -4.22 3.38 2.85
CA ASP A 34 -4.23 3.55 4.29
C ASP A 34 -5.28 2.59 4.87
N ARG A 35 -5.65 2.77 6.12
CA ARG A 35 -6.63 1.92 6.77
C ARG A 35 -8.06 2.14 6.27
N HIS A 36 -8.30 3.21 5.52
CA HIS A 36 -9.64 3.50 5.00
C HIS A 36 -9.82 2.84 3.64
N PRO A 37 -10.96 2.20 3.38
CA PRO A 37 -11.22 1.61 2.06
C PRO A 37 -11.24 2.69 0.99
N CYS A 38 -10.71 2.34 -0.19
CA CYS A 38 -10.71 3.26 -1.31
C CYS A 38 -11.02 2.50 -2.60
N PRO A 39 -11.51 3.18 -3.64
CA PRO A 39 -11.77 2.52 -4.91
C PRO A 39 -10.49 1.98 -5.54
N ASN A 40 -10.62 0.87 -6.24
CA ASN A 40 -9.51 0.29 -6.97
C ASN A 40 -9.20 1.16 -8.20
N PRO A 41 -8.01 1.77 -8.28
CA PRO A 41 -7.68 2.63 -9.41
C PRO A 41 -7.52 1.86 -10.72
N LEU A 42 -7.33 0.55 -10.65
CA LEU A 42 -7.14 -0.28 -11.83
C LEU A 42 -8.46 -0.83 -12.37
N ASP A 43 -9.47 -0.94 -11.53
CA ASP A 43 -10.76 -1.49 -11.91
C ASP A 43 -11.86 -0.88 -11.04
N PRO A 44 -12.60 0.11 -11.59
CA PRO A 44 -13.63 0.79 -10.80
C PRO A 44 -14.81 -0.12 -10.43
N HIS A 45 -14.95 -1.26 -11.09
CA HIS A 45 -16.01 -2.22 -10.78
C HIS A 45 -15.60 -3.26 -9.75
N ALA A 46 -14.31 -3.30 -9.41
CA ALA A 46 -13.82 -4.24 -8.41
C ALA A 46 -14.17 -3.75 -7.00
N PRO A 47 -14.17 -4.65 -6.01
CA PRO A 47 -14.35 -4.24 -4.62
C PRO A 47 -13.29 -3.23 -4.19
N ARG A 48 -13.64 -2.44 -3.18
CA ARG A 48 -12.71 -1.44 -2.68
C ARG A 48 -11.47 -2.10 -2.09
N LEU A 49 -10.35 -1.41 -2.23
CA LEU A 49 -9.09 -1.86 -1.65
C LEU A 49 -8.99 -1.40 -0.21
N CYS A 50 -8.37 -2.21 0.62
CA CYS A 50 -8.18 -1.89 2.03
C CYS A 50 -6.74 -2.16 2.43
N GLY A 51 -6.08 -1.15 2.98
CA GLY A 51 -4.71 -1.27 3.46
C GLY A 51 -4.63 -1.34 4.98
N ASP A 52 -5.70 -1.74 5.65
CA ASP A 52 -5.75 -1.82 7.11
C ASP A 52 -5.07 -3.08 7.59
N LEU A 53 -3.96 -2.91 8.31
CA LEU A 53 -3.21 -4.04 8.84
C LEU A 53 -3.95 -4.78 9.95
N ALA A 54 -4.97 -4.16 10.53
CA ALA A 54 -5.80 -4.81 11.53
C ALA A 54 -6.83 -5.73 10.90
N ASP A 55 -7.12 -5.56 9.61
CA ASP A 55 -8.07 -6.40 8.87
C ASP A 55 -7.30 -7.22 7.85
N LEU A 56 -6.77 -8.34 8.29
CA LEU A 56 -5.90 -9.16 7.44
C LEU A 56 -6.65 -9.81 6.28
N GLU A 57 -7.94 -10.12 6.46
CA GLU A 57 -8.73 -10.70 5.39
C GLU A 57 -8.91 -9.70 4.23
N ALA A 58 -9.26 -8.47 4.57
CA ALA A 58 -9.44 -7.45 3.55
C ALA A 58 -8.11 -7.12 2.87
N LEU A 59 -7.03 -7.09 3.65
CA LEU A 59 -5.72 -6.85 3.10
C LEU A 59 -5.30 -7.96 2.15
N ALA A 60 -5.56 -9.21 2.52
CA ALA A 60 -5.24 -10.34 1.64
C ALA A 60 -5.98 -10.24 0.32
N ARG A 61 -7.26 -9.85 0.36
CA ARG A 61 -8.03 -9.66 -0.87
C ARG A 61 -7.45 -8.55 -1.73
N THR A 62 -7.02 -7.48 -1.09
CA THR A 62 -6.38 -6.37 -1.80
C THR A 62 -5.12 -6.83 -2.51
N VAL A 63 -4.27 -7.58 -1.81
CA VAL A 63 -3.04 -8.10 -2.41
C VAL A 63 -3.35 -9.03 -3.58
N GLN A 64 -4.37 -9.88 -3.42
CA GLN A 64 -4.75 -10.79 -4.50
C GLN A 64 -5.27 -10.05 -5.73
N GLN A 65 -5.99 -8.95 -5.53
CA GLN A 65 -6.49 -8.16 -6.65
C GLN A 65 -5.38 -7.41 -7.37
N LEU A 66 -4.48 -6.83 -6.62
CA LEU A 66 -3.44 -5.97 -7.18
C LEU A 66 -2.24 -6.76 -7.69
N ARG A 67 -1.95 -7.88 -7.08
CA ARG A 67 -0.78 -8.69 -7.39
C ARG A 67 0.48 -7.85 -7.47
N PRO A 68 0.80 -7.13 -6.38
CA PRO A 68 1.97 -6.27 -6.41
C PRO A 68 3.26 -7.09 -6.42
N GLN A 69 4.27 -6.55 -7.07
CA GLN A 69 5.59 -7.17 -7.07
C GLN A 69 6.38 -6.77 -5.84
N VAL A 70 6.05 -5.60 -5.28
CA VAL A 70 6.72 -5.08 -4.11
C VAL A 70 5.66 -4.56 -3.15
N ILE A 71 5.79 -4.90 -1.87
CA ILE A 71 4.91 -4.37 -0.83
C ILE A 71 5.77 -3.61 0.16
N VAL A 72 5.45 -2.35 0.36
CA VAL A 72 6.15 -1.49 1.32
C VAL A 72 5.20 -1.14 2.44
N ASN A 73 5.58 -1.44 3.66
CA ASN A 73 4.75 -1.20 4.83
C ASN A 73 5.31 -0.02 5.63
N ALA A 74 4.84 1.18 5.30
CA ALA A 74 5.27 2.38 6.00
C ALA A 74 4.74 2.43 7.44
N ALA A 75 3.62 1.78 7.70
CA ALA A 75 3.07 1.75 9.05
C ALA A 75 3.98 1.00 10.02
N ALA A 76 4.77 0.05 9.52
CA ALA A 76 5.67 -0.70 10.36
C ALA A 76 6.77 0.16 10.97
N TYR A 77 7.18 1.19 10.26
CA TYR A 77 8.23 2.08 10.79
C TYR A 77 7.77 2.83 12.02
N THR A 78 6.54 3.29 12.01
CA THR A 78 5.97 3.94 13.18
C THR A 78 5.82 2.97 14.34
N ALA A 79 5.38 1.76 14.04
CA ALA A 79 5.20 0.74 15.06
C ALA A 79 6.54 0.33 15.69
N VAL A 80 7.59 0.26 14.88
CA VAL A 80 8.92 -0.09 15.37
C VAL A 80 9.41 0.94 16.38
N ASP A 81 9.21 2.21 16.09
CA ASP A 81 9.61 3.26 17.01
C ASP A 81 8.94 3.09 18.38
N LYS A 82 7.66 2.78 18.37
CA LYS A 82 6.94 2.58 19.62
C LYS A 82 7.38 1.34 20.35
N ALA A 83 7.72 0.31 19.63
CA ALA A 83 8.14 -0.94 20.23
C ALA A 83 9.48 -0.81 20.94
N GLU A 84 10.32 0.06 20.45
CA GLU A 84 11.64 0.26 21.03
C GLU A 84 11.65 1.17 22.24
N SER A 85 10.65 1.99 22.39
CA SER A 85 10.58 2.95 23.50
C SER A 85 10.01 2.38 24.78
#